data_acd05bbc195c4d0bd06455034e78e70b
#
_entry.id   acd05bbc195c4d0bd06455034e78e70b
#
_cell.length_a   1.000
_cell.length_b   1.000
_cell.length_c   1.000
_cell.angle_alpha   90.00
_cell.angle_beta   90.00
_cell.angle_gamma   90.00
#
_symmetry.space_group_name_H-M   'P 1'
#
loop_
_entity.id
_entity.type
_entity.pdbx_description
1 polymer ?
#
loop_
_entity_poly.entity_id
_entity_poly.type
_entity_poly.pdbx_seq_one_letter_code
_entity_poly.pdbx_strand_id
1 'polypeptide(L)'
;MPDHVRLYYMGGNGPHNGARNESFAVATLRSDGFAGVAGTGEATTLALTATGTRLTVTADMLGPGGSLTVSIGSKLVSAPLQHNVTDFIILSGLSVGKQLKLKLLLQEAMLYTVGFAP
;
A
#
# COMPACT_ATOMS: atom_id res chain seq x y z
N MET A 1 -4.23 11.16 -11.03
CA MET A 1 -3.37 9.96 -11.14
C MET A 1 -4.14 8.81 -11.75
N PRO A 2 -3.57 8.06 -12.67
CA PRO A 2 -4.22 6.84 -13.12
C PRO A 2 -4.33 5.85 -11.96
N ASP A 3 -5.47 5.22 -11.84
CA ASP A 3 -5.74 4.26 -10.77
C ASP A 3 -5.00 2.92 -10.97
N HIS A 4 -4.39 2.75 -12.14
CA HIS A 4 -3.75 1.50 -12.51
C HIS A 4 -2.46 1.73 -13.30
N VAL A 5 -1.48 0.87 -13.05
CA VAL A 5 -0.29 0.71 -13.88
C VAL A 5 -0.59 -0.35 -14.92
N ARG A 6 -0.23 -0.10 -16.17
CA ARG A 6 -0.35 -1.07 -17.25
C ARG A 6 1.01 -1.65 -17.59
N LEU A 7 1.07 -2.96 -17.65
CA LEU A 7 2.26 -3.70 -18.04
C LEU A 7 1.98 -4.42 -19.36
N TYR A 8 2.77 -4.10 -20.38
CA TYR A 8 2.67 -4.73 -21.69
C TYR A 8 3.72 -5.82 -21.79
N TYR A 9 3.32 -6.98 -22.25
CA TYR A 9 4.25 -8.12 -22.39
C TYR A 9 3.86 -9.02 -23.55
N MET A 10 4.79 -9.88 -23.95
CA MET A 10 4.55 -10.91 -24.94
C MET A 10 4.59 -12.28 -24.28
N GLY A 11 3.67 -13.13 -24.66
CA GLY A 11 3.63 -14.52 -24.24
C GLY A 11 3.60 -15.45 -25.44
N GLY A 12 4.17 -16.62 -25.31
CA GLY A 12 4.17 -17.64 -26.35
C GLY A 12 3.92 -19.02 -25.76
N ASN A 13 3.48 -19.95 -26.61
CA ASN A 13 3.12 -21.31 -26.21
C ASN A 13 4.12 -22.39 -26.68
N GLY A 14 5.30 -21.98 -27.13
CA GLY A 14 6.31 -22.90 -27.67
C GLY A 14 7.70 -22.63 -27.13
N PRO A 15 8.67 -23.43 -27.56
CA PRO A 15 10.06 -23.30 -27.11
C PRO A 15 10.68 -21.99 -27.60
N HIS A 16 11.72 -21.54 -26.88
CA HIS A 16 12.43 -20.30 -27.20
C HIS A 16 12.98 -20.28 -28.65
N ASN A 17 13.49 -21.40 -29.13
CA ASN A 17 14.13 -21.56 -30.45
C ASN A 17 13.25 -22.30 -31.46
N GLY A 18 11.92 -22.27 -31.31
CA GLY A 18 11.04 -23.01 -32.19
C GLY A 18 9.83 -22.21 -32.64
N ALA A 19 9.01 -22.83 -33.47
CA ALA A 19 7.73 -22.25 -33.86
C ALA A 19 6.80 -22.17 -32.64
N ARG A 20 6.20 -21.03 -32.44
CA ARG A 20 5.24 -20.79 -31.34
C ARG A 20 4.25 -19.70 -31.74
N ASN A 21 3.06 -19.78 -31.16
CA ASN A 21 2.09 -18.70 -31.25
C ASN A 21 2.43 -17.67 -30.17
N GLU A 22 2.60 -16.44 -30.57
CA GLU A 22 2.89 -15.34 -29.68
C GLU A 22 1.72 -14.36 -29.65
N SER A 23 1.47 -13.81 -28.49
CA SER A 23 0.42 -12.82 -28.29
C SER A 23 0.96 -11.63 -27.54
N PHE A 24 0.52 -10.46 -27.96
CA PHE A 24 0.69 -9.25 -27.18
C PHE A 24 -0.36 -9.23 -26.09
N ALA A 25 0.04 -8.96 -24.86
CA ALA A 25 -0.86 -8.94 -23.71
C ALA A 25 -0.63 -7.71 -22.85
N VAL A 26 -1.66 -7.33 -22.09
CA VAL A 26 -1.57 -6.28 -21.11
C VAL A 26 -2.08 -6.80 -19.76
N ALA A 27 -1.30 -6.51 -18.73
CA ALA A 27 -1.72 -6.71 -17.35
C ALA A 27 -1.92 -5.35 -16.70
N THR A 28 -2.87 -5.28 -15.79
CA THR A 28 -3.11 -4.07 -15.01
C THR A 28 -2.85 -4.35 -13.54
N LEU A 29 -2.24 -3.38 -12.88
CA LEU A 29 -1.97 -3.40 -11.45
C LEU A 29 -2.45 -2.07 -10.88
N ARG A 30 -3.11 -2.11 -9.71
CA ARG A 30 -3.48 -0.86 -9.05
C ARG A 30 -2.24 -0.03 -8.75
N SER A 31 -2.36 1.29 -8.78
CA SER A 31 -1.26 2.19 -8.44
C SER A 31 -0.74 1.90 -7.03
N ASP A 32 0.58 1.87 -6.89
CA ASP A 32 1.30 1.52 -5.66
C ASP A 32 1.01 0.12 -5.10
N GLY A 33 0.46 -0.78 -5.93
CA GLY A 33 0.01 -2.10 -5.51
C GLY A 33 0.92 -3.25 -5.91
N PHE A 34 2.25 -3.04 -5.98
CA PHE A 34 3.19 -4.10 -6.38
C PHE A 34 3.37 -5.17 -5.31
N ALA A 35 3.33 -4.78 -4.05
CA ALA A 35 3.45 -5.69 -2.92
C ALA A 35 2.75 -5.09 -1.71
N GLY A 36 2.36 -5.92 -0.78
CA GLY A 36 1.70 -5.45 0.43
C GLY A 36 1.60 -6.52 1.50
N VAL A 37 1.11 -6.10 2.65
CA VAL A 37 0.80 -6.98 3.78
C VAL A 37 -0.71 -7.07 3.90
N ALA A 38 -1.23 -8.28 3.90
CA ALA A 38 -2.67 -8.52 3.91
C ALA A 38 -3.10 -9.42 5.06
N GLY A 39 -4.30 -9.21 5.53
CA GLY A 39 -4.95 -10.05 6.51
C GLY A 39 -5.55 -9.29 7.68
N THR A 40 -5.61 -10.00 8.81
CA THR A 40 -6.08 -9.46 10.09
C THR A 40 -4.99 -9.67 11.12
N GLY A 41 -4.56 -8.58 11.75
CA GLY A 41 -3.50 -8.64 12.74
C GLY A 41 -2.84 -7.30 12.96
N GLU A 42 -1.74 -7.33 13.68
CA GLU A 42 -0.98 -6.17 14.08
C GLU A 42 0.45 -6.27 13.56
N ALA A 43 0.96 -5.19 13.03
CA ALA A 43 2.36 -5.07 12.62
C ALA A 43 2.96 -3.79 13.18
N THR A 44 4.24 -3.84 13.50
CA THR A 44 4.99 -2.66 13.94
C THR A 44 6.18 -2.47 13.01
N THR A 45 6.37 -1.25 12.51
CA THR A 45 7.50 -0.94 11.66
C THR A 45 8.80 -0.85 12.45
N LEU A 46 9.91 -0.91 11.75
CA LEU A 46 11.18 -0.39 12.25
C LEU A 46 11.06 1.12 12.48
N ALA A 47 12.06 1.69 13.15
CA ALA A 47 12.10 3.14 13.31
C ALA A 47 12.24 3.82 11.95
N LEU A 48 11.32 4.73 11.65
CA LEU A 48 11.28 5.53 10.44
C LEU A 48 11.56 6.99 10.80
N THR A 49 12.28 7.68 9.92
CA THR A 49 12.47 9.13 10.06
C THR A 49 11.39 9.86 9.28
N ALA A 50 10.61 10.69 9.95
CA ALA A 50 9.58 11.48 9.30
C ALA A 50 10.21 12.52 8.37
N THR A 51 9.90 12.44 7.09
CA THR A 51 10.36 13.38 6.07
C THR A 51 9.31 14.42 5.70
N GLY A 52 8.14 14.34 6.29
CA GLY A 52 7.04 15.27 6.12
C GLY A 52 6.17 15.32 7.36
N THR A 53 5.22 16.24 7.38
CA THR A 53 4.33 16.48 8.52
C THR A 53 3.09 15.61 8.49
N ARG A 54 2.85 14.90 7.39
CA ARG A 54 1.67 14.07 7.18
C ARG A 54 2.09 12.65 6.81
N LEU A 55 1.34 11.68 7.32
CA LEU A 55 1.53 10.28 6.99
C LEU A 55 0.49 9.86 5.97
N THR A 56 0.93 9.23 4.87
CA THR A 56 0.06 8.73 3.82
C THR A 56 0.09 7.21 3.75
N VAL A 57 -1.01 6.62 3.32
CA VAL A 57 -1.12 5.18 3.10
C VAL A 57 -1.82 4.89 1.78
N THR A 58 -1.45 3.77 1.18
CA THR A 58 -2.19 3.14 0.09
C THR A 58 -2.63 1.78 0.56
N ALA A 59 -3.93 1.55 0.60
CA ALA A 59 -4.52 0.34 1.16
C ALA A 59 -5.83 -0.03 0.49
N ASP A 60 -6.14 -1.32 0.49
CA ASP A 60 -7.43 -1.85 0.05
C ASP A 60 -8.07 -2.64 1.18
N MET A 61 -9.39 -2.56 1.27
CA MET A 61 -10.17 -3.41 2.16
C MET A 61 -10.52 -4.72 1.44
N LEU A 62 -10.34 -5.84 2.11
CA LEU A 62 -10.55 -7.17 1.54
C LEU A 62 -11.97 -7.68 1.74
N GLY A 63 -12.77 -6.98 2.54
CA GLY A 63 -14.16 -7.33 2.81
C GLY A 63 -14.93 -6.16 3.39
N PRO A 64 -16.26 -6.30 3.54
CA PRO A 64 -17.12 -5.20 3.98
C PRO A 64 -16.85 -4.72 5.42
N GLY A 65 -16.19 -5.54 6.23
CA GLY A 65 -15.75 -5.18 7.59
C GLY A 65 -14.29 -4.76 7.68
N GLY A 66 -13.63 -4.56 6.53
CA GLY A 66 -12.21 -4.24 6.51
C GLY A 66 -11.90 -2.87 7.10
N SER A 67 -10.77 -2.78 7.81
CA SER A 67 -10.31 -1.51 8.38
C SER A 67 -8.79 -1.51 8.55
N LEU A 68 -8.23 -0.30 8.51
CA LEU A 68 -6.84 -0.03 8.84
C LEU A 68 -6.78 1.11 9.85
N THR A 69 -6.08 0.90 10.94
CA THR A 69 -5.79 1.93 11.94
C THR A 69 -4.29 2.04 12.12
N VAL A 70 -3.78 3.26 12.13
CA VAL A 70 -2.36 3.54 12.33
C VAL A 70 -2.18 4.33 13.61
N SER A 71 -1.22 3.95 14.43
CA SER A 71 -0.89 4.68 15.64
C SER A 71 0.61 4.88 15.77
N ILE A 72 0.97 5.98 16.41
CA ILE A 72 2.34 6.34 16.79
C ILE A 72 2.33 6.57 18.30
N GLY A 73 2.87 5.61 19.04
CA GLY A 73 2.75 5.62 20.50
C GLY A 73 1.29 5.57 20.94
N SER A 74 1.02 6.09 22.14
CA SER A 74 -0.33 6.11 22.71
C SER A 74 -1.10 7.41 22.40
N LYS A 75 -0.42 8.43 21.88
CA LYS A 75 -0.97 9.78 21.74
C LYS A 75 -1.52 10.11 20.36
N LEU A 76 -1.01 9.48 19.33
CA LEU A 76 -1.40 9.77 17.96
C LEU A 76 -1.97 8.50 17.31
N VAL A 77 -3.28 8.47 17.20
CA VAL A 77 -4.03 7.31 16.66
C VAL A 77 -4.96 7.82 15.57
N SER A 78 -4.94 7.18 14.41
CA SER A 78 -5.83 7.52 13.31
C SER A 78 -7.26 7.07 13.57
N ALA A 79 -8.22 7.69 12.90
CA ALA A 79 -9.53 7.10 12.73
C ALA A 79 -9.40 5.81 11.89
N PRO A 80 -10.30 4.83 12.07
CA PRO A 80 -10.30 3.64 11.23
C PRO A 80 -10.57 4.01 9.76
N LEU A 81 -9.68 3.58 8.88
CA LEU A 81 -9.87 3.68 7.44
C LEU A 81 -10.65 2.45 6.97
N GLN A 82 -11.77 2.64 6.30
CA GLN A 82 -12.70 1.57 5.95
C GLN A 82 -13.01 1.48 4.46
N HIS A 83 -12.20 2.10 3.62
CA HIS A 83 -12.37 2.07 2.17
C HIS A 83 -11.01 2.06 1.46
N ASN A 84 -11.00 1.70 0.18
CA ASN A 84 -9.79 1.67 -0.62
C ASN A 84 -9.28 3.08 -0.88
N VAL A 85 -7.97 3.27 -0.71
CA VAL A 85 -7.33 4.59 -0.87
C VAL A 85 -5.97 4.46 -1.55
N THR A 86 -5.56 5.56 -2.18
CA THR A 86 -4.22 5.73 -2.73
C THR A 86 -3.66 7.05 -2.21
N ASP A 87 -2.47 7.02 -1.61
CA ASP A 87 -1.80 8.19 -1.02
C ASP A 87 -2.70 9.02 -0.10
N PHE A 88 -3.49 8.35 0.70
CA PHE A 88 -4.44 8.98 1.62
C PHE A 88 -3.72 9.46 2.88
N ILE A 89 -3.98 10.70 3.27
CA ILE A 89 -3.43 11.27 4.51
C ILE A 89 -4.20 10.68 5.70
N ILE A 90 -3.56 9.80 6.44
CA ILE A 90 -4.18 9.11 7.58
C ILE A 90 -3.86 9.77 8.93
N LEU A 91 -2.73 10.43 9.03
CA LEU A 91 -2.31 11.20 10.21
C LEU A 91 -1.61 12.48 9.79
N SER A 92 -1.70 13.50 10.62
CA SER A 92 -1.06 14.80 10.45
C SER A 92 -0.39 15.25 11.75
N GLY A 93 0.37 16.33 11.68
CA GLY A 93 1.01 16.90 12.86
C GLY A 93 2.31 16.20 13.25
N LEU A 94 2.98 15.53 12.31
CA LEU A 94 4.26 14.91 12.55
C LEU A 94 5.38 15.95 12.57
N SER A 95 6.44 15.67 13.33
CA SER A 95 7.65 16.51 13.35
C SER A 95 8.68 15.95 12.39
N VAL A 96 9.05 16.73 11.38
CA VAL A 96 10.07 16.36 10.39
C VAL A 96 11.39 16.10 11.11
N GLY A 97 12.08 15.03 10.72
CA GLY A 97 13.36 14.61 11.30
C GLY A 97 13.23 13.73 12.55
N LYS A 98 12.04 13.61 13.13
CA LYS A 98 11.83 12.76 14.29
C LYS A 98 11.71 11.30 13.87
N GLN A 99 12.34 10.40 14.63
CA GLN A 99 12.16 8.96 14.45
C GLN A 99 10.88 8.49 15.13
N LEU A 100 10.16 7.61 14.44
CA LEU A 100 8.91 7.06 14.95
C LEU A 100 8.73 5.62 14.49
N LYS A 101 7.97 4.87 15.26
CA LYS A 101 7.52 3.52 14.89
C LYS A 101 6.02 3.54 14.70
N LEU A 102 5.56 2.97 13.59
CA LEU A 102 4.14 2.85 13.29
C LEU A 102 3.62 1.51 13.76
N LYS A 103 2.52 1.54 14.45
CA LYS A 103 1.73 0.35 14.77
C LYS A 103 0.54 0.31 13.82
N LEU A 104 0.43 -0.77 13.08
CA LEU A 104 -0.55 -0.96 12.03
C LEU A 104 -1.52 -2.05 12.49
N LEU A 105 -2.79 -1.70 12.61
CA LEU A 105 -3.86 -2.63 12.93
C LEU A 105 -4.67 -2.87 11.66
N LEU A 106 -4.59 -4.09 11.13
CA LEU A 106 -5.32 -4.51 9.94
C LEU A 106 -6.45 -5.45 10.35
N GLN A 107 -7.62 -5.21 9.79
CA GLN A 107 -8.73 -6.15 9.83
C GLN A 107 -9.24 -6.32 8.42
N GLU A 108 -9.06 -7.52 7.86
CA GLU A 108 -9.41 -7.80 6.47
C GLU A 108 -8.98 -6.68 5.52
N ALA A 109 -7.71 -6.28 5.62
CA ALA A 109 -7.15 -5.17 4.89
C ALA A 109 -5.81 -5.55 4.26
N MET A 110 -5.45 -4.83 3.22
CA MET A 110 -4.15 -4.94 2.56
C MET A 110 -3.49 -3.58 2.53
N LEU A 111 -2.32 -3.48 3.12
CA LEU A 111 -1.50 -2.27 3.11
C LEU A 111 -0.39 -2.42 2.10
N TYR A 112 -0.32 -1.51 1.14
CA TYR A 112 0.71 -1.51 0.10
C TYR A 112 1.86 -0.56 0.45
N THR A 113 1.55 0.68 0.78
CA THR A 113 2.59 1.69 1.03
C THR A 113 2.27 2.55 2.24
N VAL A 114 3.35 3.02 2.85
CA VAL A 114 3.34 4.07 3.87
C VAL A 114 4.34 5.13 3.42
N GLY A 115 3.96 6.38 3.47
CA GLY A 115 4.81 7.48 3.05
C GLY A 115 4.59 8.73 3.88
N PHE A 116 5.43 9.72 3.61
CA PHE A 116 5.31 11.03 4.24
C PHE A 116 5.06 12.09 3.18
N ALA A 117 4.22 13.07 3.51
CA ALA A 117 3.93 14.23 2.67
C ALA A 117 4.22 15.53 3.44
N PRO A 118 4.56 16.60 2.71
CA PRO A 118 4.84 17.92 3.31
C PRO A 118 3.66 18.48 4.10
#